data_998c2bbfbd3f14357bc28187ccb66ef9
#
_entry.id   998c2bbfbd3f14357bc28187ccb66ef9
#
_cell.length_a   1.000
_cell.length_b   1.000
_cell.length_c   1.000
_cell.angle_alpha   90.00
_cell.angle_beta   90.00
_cell.angle_gamma   90.00
#
_symmetry.space_group_name_H-M   'P 1'
#
loop_
_entity.id
_entity.type
_entity.pdbx_description
1 polymer ?
#
loop_
_entity_poly.entity_id
_entity_poly.type
_entity_poly.pdbx_seq_one_letter_code
_entity_poly.pdbx_strand_id
1 'polypeptide(L)'
;TEDIAYVLRHLSIPRAHVVGLSMGGYATLHFGLRHPELARSLVVAGCGYGSVAEQRAQFKADADVLAREFETLGMAKVAETYAAGPHRVQFEAKDPRGWAEFARMLAEHSAKGSALTMRGVQKARPSVFELEGELRKMTVPTLIVTGDEDEPCLEPNLFLKRTVPTAGLLVLPKAGHTVNLEEPDL
;
A
#
# COMPACT_ATOMS: atom_id res chain seq x y z
N THR A 1 8.46 -0.70 -9.22
CA THR A 1 9.77 -0.28 -8.67
C THR A 1 10.68 0.19 -9.79
N GLU A 2 10.96 -0.66 -10.77
CA GLU A 2 11.82 -0.28 -11.91
C GLU A 2 11.29 0.90 -12.70
N ASP A 3 9.97 1.00 -12.89
CA ASP A 3 9.33 2.12 -13.58
C ASP A 3 9.60 3.46 -12.87
N ILE A 4 9.62 3.49 -11.53
CA ILE A 4 9.97 4.70 -10.76
C ILE A 4 11.40 5.11 -11.09
N ALA A 5 12.35 4.17 -11.05
CA ALA A 5 13.75 4.44 -11.38
C ALA A 5 13.92 4.90 -12.83
N TYR A 6 13.19 4.27 -13.75
CA TYR A 6 13.19 4.65 -15.17
C TYR A 6 12.70 6.09 -15.37
N VAL A 7 11.55 6.46 -14.74
CA VAL A 7 10.99 7.81 -14.84
C VAL A 7 11.96 8.86 -14.31
N LEU A 8 12.58 8.61 -13.14
CA LEU A 8 13.55 9.55 -12.57
C LEU A 8 14.75 9.75 -13.51
N ARG A 9 15.29 8.66 -14.06
CA ARG A 9 16.39 8.74 -15.02
C ARG A 9 16.00 9.44 -16.31
N HIS A 10 14.81 9.13 -16.86
CA HIS A 10 14.30 9.77 -18.07
C HIS A 10 14.13 11.28 -17.90
N LEU A 11 13.65 11.72 -16.72
CA LEU A 11 13.50 13.13 -16.39
C LEU A 11 14.77 13.80 -15.86
N SER A 12 15.90 13.05 -15.85
CA SER A 12 17.18 13.53 -15.29
C SER A 12 17.07 14.03 -13.84
N ILE A 13 16.19 13.40 -13.05
CA ILE A 13 16.03 13.68 -11.61
C ILE A 13 17.01 12.77 -10.86
N PRO A 14 18.07 13.34 -10.24
CA PRO A 14 19.11 12.53 -9.63
C PRO A 14 18.64 11.80 -8.36
N ARG A 15 17.73 12.39 -7.59
CA ARG A 15 17.16 11.79 -6.38
C ARG A 15 15.80 12.40 -6.05
N ALA A 16 14.88 11.59 -5.51
CA ALA A 16 13.53 12.02 -5.13
C ALA A 16 13.14 11.54 -3.72
N HIS A 17 12.20 12.25 -3.10
CA HIS A 17 11.41 11.71 -2.01
C HIS A 17 10.32 10.82 -2.63
N VAL A 18 10.19 9.59 -2.16
CA VAL A 18 9.21 8.65 -2.72
C VAL A 18 8.18 8.31 -1.65
N VAL A 19 6.92 8.57 -1.99
CA VAL A 19 5.78 8.38 -1.09
C VAL A 19 4.82 7.37 -1.70
N GLY A 20 4.37 6.40 -0.95
CA GLY A 20 3.40 5.44 -1.43
C GLY A 20 2.51 4.90 -0.33
N LEU A 21 1.23 4.69 -0.68
CA LEU A 21 0.24 4.06 0.17
C LEU A 21 -0.05 2.63 -0.31
N SER A 22 -0.21 1.70 0.62
CA SER A 22 -0.66 0.33 0.33
C SER A 22 0.24 -0.39 -0.67
N MET A 23 -0.23 -0.72 -1.86
CA MET A 23 0.57 -1.24 -2.97
C MET A 23 1.69 -0.27 -3.36
N GLY A 24 1.42 1.03 -3.34
CA GLY A 24 2.43 2.08 -3.51
C GLY A 24 3.47 2.08 -2.39
N GLY A 25 3.06 1.82 -1.14
CA GLY A 25 3.96 1.62 -0.01
C GLY A 25 4.93 0.46 -0.23
N TYR A 26 4.43 -0.65 -0.75
CA TYR A 26 5.27 -1.77 -1.17
C TYR A 26 6.26 -1.39 -2.27
N ALA A 27 5.79 -0.70 -3.30
CA ALA A 27 6.66 -0.22 -4.39
C ALA A 27 7.75 0.72 -3.87
N THR A 28 7.39 1.61 -2.93
CA THR A 28 8.31 2.55 -2.26
C THR A 28 9.35 1.82 -1.42
N LEU A 29 8.92 0.82 -0.64
CA LEU A 29 9.84 -0.01 0.17
C LEU A 29 10.86 -0.72 -0.72
N HIS A 30 10.39 -1.40 -1.77
CA HIS A 30 11.26 -2.06 -2.74
C HIS A 30 12.12 -1.09 -3.54
N PHE A 31 11.66 0.14 -3.78
CA PHE A 31 12.48 1.16 -4.41
C PHE A 31 13.68 1.52 -3.53
N GLY A 32 13.47 1.70 -2.23
CA GLY A 32 14.56 1.95 -1.28
C GLY A 32 15.56 0.81 -1.18
N LEU A 33 15.10 -0.45 -1.32
CA LEU A 33 15.97 -1.62 -1.31
C LEU A 33 16.81 -1.75 -2.59
N ARG A 34 16.25 -1.43 -3.76
CA ARG A 34 16.85 -1.68 -5.06
C ARG A 34 17.58 -0.47 -5.66
N HIS A 35 17.12 0.74 -5.34
CA HIS A 35 17.61 2.00 -5.88
C HIS A 35 17.88 3.04 -4.78
N PRO A 36 18.64 2.68 -3.71
CA PRO A 36 18.89 3.61 -2.60
C PRO A 36 19.61 4.88 -3.06
N GLU A 37 20.38 4.81 -4.14
CA GLU A 37 21.10 5.94 -4.74
C GLU A 37 20.15 7.00 -5.34
N LEU A 38 18.94 6.60 -5.76
CA LEU A 38 17.91 7.49 -6.32
C LEU A 38 16.94 8.03 -5.27
N ALA A 39 16.94 7.46 -4.05
CA ALA A 39 16.04 7.86 -2.98
C ALA A 39 16.67 8.91 -2.07
N ARG A 40 15.95 10.03 -1.81
CA ARG A 40 16.28 11.00 -0.74
C ARG A 40 15.70 10.55 0.59
N SER A 41 14.44 10.17 0.57
CA SER A 41 13.72 9.56 1.69
C SER A 41 12.50 8.79 1.17
N LEU A 42 11.95 7.95 2.02
CA LEU A 42 10.77 7.14 1.74
C LEU A 42 9.67 7.46 2.73
N VAL A 43 8.42 7.50 2.26
CA VAL A 43 7.23 7.41 3.10
C VAL A 43 6.46 6.16 2.69
N VAL A 44 6.42 5.19 3.59
CA VAL A 44 5.79 3.87 3.39
C VAL A 44 4.52 3.85 4.23
N ALA A 45 3.36 4.08 3.60
CA ALA A 45 2.09 4.18 4.28
C ALA A 45 1.22 2.93 4.07
N GLY A 46 0.52 2.46 5.09
CA GLY A 46 -0.44 1.35 5.04
C GLY A 46 0.12 0.09 4.36
N CYS A 47 1.38 -0.24 4.62
CA CYS A 47 2.09 -1.30 3.93
C CYS A 47 2.08 -2.59 4.75
N GLY A 48 1.86 -3.73 4.09
CA GLY A 48 2.07 -5.04 4.72
C GLY A 48 0.86 -5.95 4.82
N TYR A 49 -0.34 -5.51 4.43
CA TYR A 49 -1.51 -6.40 4.42
C TYR A 49 -1.21 -7.72 3.69
N GLY A 50 -1.59 -8.83 4.32
CA GLY A 50 -1.32 -10.18 3.82
C GLY A 50 0.12 -10.65 4.05
N SER A 51 0.89 -9.99 4.91
CA SER A 51 2.26 -10.42 5.25
C SER A 51 2.33 -11.38 6.42
N VAL A 52 1.37 -11.31 7.36
CA VAL A 52 1.31 -12.20 8.53
C VAL A 52 1.15 -13.65 8.09
N ALA A 53 1.99 -14.54 8.61
CA ALA A 53 2.12 -15.91 8.11
C ALA A 53 0.81 -16.70 8.18
N GLU A 54 0.08 -16.58 9.29
CA GLU A 54 -1.19 -17.26 9.55
C GLU A 54 -2.29 -16.81 8.59
N GLN A 55 -2.24 -15.58 8.11
CA GLN A 55 -3.23 -14.98 7.21
C GLN A 55 -2.82 -15.06 5.73
N ARG A 56 -1.58 -15.46 5.45
CA ARG A 56 -0.99 -15.40 4.10
C ARG A 56 -1.74 -16.23 3.07
N ALA A 57 -2.13 -17.43 3.43
CA ALA A 57 -2.86 -18.33 2.54
C ALA A 57 -4.25 -17.77 2.21
N GLN A 58 -4.96 -17.26 3.20
CA GLN A 58 -6.26 -16.62 3.03
C GLN A 58 -6.17 -15.38 2.16
N PHE A 59 -5.22 -14.48 2.44
CA PHE A 59 -4.97 -13.29 1.63
C PHE A 59 -4.76 -13.62 0.14
N LYS A 60 -3.99 -14.68 -0.17
CA LYS A 60 -3.78 -15.12 -1.56
C LYS A 60 -5.05 -15.66 -2.20
N ALA A 61 -5.88 -16.38 -1.44
CA ALA A 61 -7.16 -16.88 -1.91
C ALA A 61 -8.15 -15.73 -2.17
N ASP A 62 -8.23 -14.76 -1.27
CA ASP A 62 -9.08 -13.57 -1.40
C ASP A 62 -8.68 -12.72 -2.61
N ALA A 63 -7.37 -12.60 -2.89
CA ALA A 63 -6.89 -11.92 -4.09
C ALA A 63 -7.37 -12.60 -5.37
N ASP A 64 -7.43 -13.93 -5.42
CA ASP A 64 -7.97 -14.66 -6.57
C ASP A 64 -9.49 -14.52 -6.68
N VAL A 65 -10.21 -14.50 -5.55
CA VAL A 65 -11.66 -14.27 -5.53
C VAL A 65 -11.96 -12.88 -6.08
N LEU A 66 -11.32 -11.86 -5.53
CA LEU A 66 -11.52 -10.47 -5.94
C LEU A 66 -11.16 -10.26 -7.41
N ALA A 67 -10.09 -10.90 -7.90
CA ALA A 67 -9.73 -10.85 -9.31
C ALA A 67 -10.82 -11.43 -10.22
N ARG A 68 -11.46 -12.54 -9.82
CA ARG A 68 -12.59 -13.13 -10.54
C ARG A 68 -13.83 -12.24 -10.52
N GLU A 69 -14.11 -11.61 -9.36
CA GLU A 69 -15.23 -10.68 -9.23
C GLU A 69 -15.07 -9.48 -10.15
N PHE A 70 -13.89 -8.90 -10.27
CA PHE A 70 -13.62 -7.85 -11.27
C PHE A 70 -13.94 -8.29 -12.68
N GLU A 71 -13.57 -9.51 -13.06
CA GLU A 71 -13.78 -10.04 -14.40
C GLU A 71 -15.25 -10.41 -14.68
N THR A 72 -15.99 -10.89 -13.68
CA THR A 72 -17.34 -11.44 -13.86
C THR A 72 -18.45 -10.44 -13.51
N LEU A 73 -18.27 -9.64 -12.48
CA LEU A 73 -19.26 -8.66 -12.02
C LEU A 73 -18.97 -7.25 -12.56
N GLY A 74 -17.73 -6.97 -12.93
CA GLY A 74 -17.26 -5.67 -13.36
C GLY A 74 -16.94 -4.71 -12.20
N MET A 75 -16.18 -3.67 -12.51
CA MET A 75 -15.68 -2.72 -11.50
C MET A 75 -16.79 -1.95 -10.80
N ALA A 76 -17.84 -1.54 -11.51
CA ALA A 76 -18.94 -0.79 -10.90
C ALA A 76 -19.60 -1.56 -9.76
N LYS A 77 -19.84 -2.87 -9.95
CA LYS A 77 -20.46 -3.71 -8.91
C LYS A 77 -19.52 -3.98 -7.74
N VAL A 78 -18.25 -4.27 -8.03
CA VAL A 78 -17.27 -4.54 -6.97
C VAL A 78 -16.94 -3.27 -6.17
N ALA A 79 -16.96 -2.09 -6.79
CA ALA A 79 -16.71 -0.83 -6.12
C ALA A 79 -17.72 -0.56 -4.98
N GLU A 80 -18.98 -0.97 -5.12
CA GLU A 80 -20.01 -0.81 -4.08
C GLU A 80 -19.61 -1.50 -2.76
N THR A 81 -19.07 -2.71 -2.83
CA THR A 81 -18.65 -3.48 -1.65
C THR A 81 -17.24 -3.15 -1.20
N TYR A 82 -16.33 -2.93 -2.13
CA TYR A 82 -14.93 -2.64 -1.84
C TYR A 82 -14.75 -1.26 -1.17
N ALA A 83 -15.50 -0.24 -1.63
CA ALA A 83 -15.46 1.10 -1.03
C ALA A 83 -16.09 1.13 0.37
N ALA A 84 -17.08 0.27 0.63
CA ALA A 84 -17.73 0.12 1.94
C ALA A 84 -17.00 -0.89 2.88
N GLY A 85 -15.82 -1.37 2.48
CA GLY A 85 -15.06 -2.34 3.27
C GLY A 85 -14.55 -1.77 4.60
N PRO A 86 -14.24 -2.65 5.58
CA PRO A 86 -13.90 -2.26 6.96
C PRO A 86 -12.71 -1.30 7.06
N HIS A 87 -11.79 -1.36 6.11
CA HIS A 87 -10.60 -0.50 6.08
C HIS A 87 -10.88 0.95 5.63
N ARG A 88 -12.15 1.30 5.31
CA ARG A 88 -12.55 2.62 4.81
C ARG A 88 -13.69 3.26 5.59
N VAL A 89 -14.10 2.65 6.68
CA VAL A 89 -15.17 3.17 7.56
C VAL A 89 -14.82 4.57 8.09
N GLN A 90 -13.57 4.78 8.47
CA GLN A 90 -13.12 6.08 8.96
C GLN A 90 -13.11 7.14 7.84
N PHE A 91 -12.72 6.76 6.62
CA PHE A 91 -12.77 7.67 5.48
C PHE A 91 -14.22 8.11 5.19
N GLU A 92 -15.15 7.17 5.12
CA GLU A 92 -16.57 7.49 4.92
C GLU A 92 -17.12 8.41 6.03
N ALA A 93 -16.76 8.14 7.28
CA ALA A 93 -17.21 8.93 8.42
C ALA A 93 -16.64 10.36 8.46
N LYS A 94 -15.37 10.54 8.06
CA LYS A 94 -14.67 11.83 8.09
C LYS A 94 -14.97 12.70 6.88
N ASP A 95 -15.02 12.10 5.69
CA ASP A 95 -15.29 12.78 4.43
C ASP A 95 -16.22 11.94 3.54
N PRO A 96 -17.54 11.97 3.79
CA PRO A 96 -18.52 11.25 2.98
C PRO A 96 -18.51 11.63 1.50
N ARG A 97 -18.16 12.89 1.19
CA ARG A 97 -18.09 13.38 -0.18
C ARG A 97 -16.86 12.81 -0.90
N GLY A 98 -15.68 12.89 -0.28
CA GLY A 98 -14.45 12.32 -0.82
C GLY A 98 -14.55 10.80 -0.95
N TRP A 99 -15.19 10.14 0.02
CA TRP A 99 -15.47 8.70 -0.05
C TRP A 99 -16.37 8.34 -1.26
N ALA A 100 -17.44 9.10 -1.49
CA ALA A 100 -18.31 8.87 -2.64
C ALA A 100 -17.58 9.08 -3.98
N GLU A 101 -16.70 10.08 -4.05
CA GLU A 101 -15.82 10.30 -5.22
C GLU A 101 -14.83 9.15 -5.41
N PHE A 102 -14.20 8.67 -4.35
CA PHE A 102 -13.34 7.49 -4.37
C PHE A 102 -14.06 6.26 -4.92
N ALA A 103 -15.28 5.98 -4.44
CA ALA A 103 -16.08 4.84 -4.91
C ALA A 103 -16.43 4.97 -6.40
N ARG A 104 -16.79 6.18 -6.85
CA ARG A 104 -17.06 6.47 -8.26
C ARG A 104 -15.82 6.25 -9.14
N MET A 105 -14.66 6.79 -8.73
CA MET A 105 -13.40 6.63 -9.47
C MET A 105 -12.96 5.17 -9.52
N LEU A 106 -13.15 4.42 -8.44
CA LEU A 106 -12.84 2.98 -8.40
C LEU A 106 -13.68 2.20 -9.42
N ALA A 107 -14.96 2.57 -9.60
CA ALA A 107 -15.85 1.96 -10.58
C ALA A 107 -15.40 2.18 -12.03
N GLU A 108 -14.60 3.20 -12.31
CA GLU A 108 -14.08 3.54 -13.63
C GLU A 108 -12.81 2.75 -14.01
N HIS A 109 -12.21 2.00 -13.08
CA HIS A 109 -11.00 1.23 -13.34
C HIS A 109 -11.24 0.12 -14.37
N SER A 110 -10.18 -0.27 -15.07
CA SER A 110 -10.20 -1.44 -15.94
C SER A 110 -10.37 -2.72 -15.13
N ALA A 111 -11.46 -3.45 -15.32
CA ALA A 111 -11.69 -4.75 -14.68
C ALA A 111 -10.54 -5.73 -14.94
N LYS A 112 -10.10 -5.83 -16.21
CA LYS A 112 -8.94 -6.65 -16.60
C LYS A 112 -7.65 -6.19 -15.91
N GLY A 113 -7.38 -4.87 -15.90
CA GLY A 113 -6.19 -4.30 -15.24
C GLY A 113 -6.18 -4.59 -13.74
N SER A 114 -7.33 -4.40 -13.08
CA SER A 114 -7.49 -4.68 -11.64
C SER A 114 -7.29 -6.16 -11.31
N ALA A 115 -7.87 -7.07 -12.10
CA ALA A 115 -7.70 -8.51 -11.94
C ALA A 115 -6.24 -8.94 -12.12
N LEU A 116 -5.55 -8.41 -13.13
CA LEU A 116 -4.12 -8.68 -13.36
C LEU A 116 -3.27 -8.15 -12.21
N THR A 117 -3.60 -6.98 -11.65
CA THR A 117 -2.91 -6.41 -10.48
C THR A 117 -3.10 -7.29 -9.25
N MET A 118 -4.30 -7.80 -9.00
CA MET A 118 -4.52 -8.72 -7.88
C MET A 118 -3.69 -9.98 -8.00
N ARG A 119 -3.65 -10.62 -9.17
CA ARG A 119 -2.90 -11.87 -9.37
C ARG A 119 -1.39 -11.65 -9.47
N GLY A 120 -0.96 -10.67 -10.27
CA GLY A 120 0.44 -10.45 -10.62
C GLY A 120 1.23 -9.62 -9.61
N VAL A 121 0.56 -8.80 -8.80
CA VAL A 121 1.20 -7.94 -7.80
C VAL A 121 0.78 -8.34 -6.39
N GLN A 122 -0.49 -8.21 -6.04
CA GLN A 122 -0.93 -8.40 -4.67
C GLN A 122 -0.69 -9.83 -4.16
N LYS A 123 -1.13 -10.82 -4.92
CA LYS A 123 -0.94 -12.23 -4.59
C LYS A 123 0.52 -12.67 -4.66
N ALA A 124 1.27 -12.16 -5.64
CA ALA A 124 2.62 -12.62 -5.96
C ALA A 124 3.72 -11.96 -5.09
N ARG A 125 3.48 -10.78 -4.52
CA ARG A 125 4.48 -10.05 -3.74
C ARG A 125 4.94 -10.86 -2.51
N PRO A 126 6.22 -10.74 -2.08
CA PRO A 126 6.70 -11.35 -0.85
C PRO A 126 6.00 -10.76 0.37
N SER A 127 6.05 -11.45 1.50
CA SER A 127 5.76 -10.86 2.81
C SER A 127 6.84 -9.85 3.19
N VAL A 128 6.51 -8.79 3.92
CA VAL A 128 7.55 -7.88 4.45
C VAL A 128 8.48 -8.59 5.42
N PHE A 129 8.00 -9.63 6.11
CA PHE A 129 8.81 -10.45 7.02
C PHE A 129 9.90 -11.25 6.27
N GLU A 130 9.61 -11.66 5.03
CA GLU A 130 10.59 -12.35 4.17
C GLU A 130 11.74 -11.45 3.72
N LEU A 131 11.59 -10.13 3.83
CA LEU A 131 12.59 -9.13 3.43
C LEU A 131 13.50 -8.72 4.60
N GLU A 132 13.42 -9.33 5.76
CA GLU A 132 14.12 -8.90 6.98
C GLU A 132 15.62 -8.65 6.75
N GLY A 133 16.30 -9.57 6.09
CA GLY A 133 17.73 -9.49 5.84
C GLY A 133 18.16 -8.29 4.99
N GLU A 134 17.30 -7.86 4.05
CA GLU A 134 17.52 -6.68 3.22
C GLU A 134 17.13 -5.40 3.94
N LEU A 135 16.00 -5.43 4.66
CA LEU A 135 15.49 -4.30 5.44
C LEU A 135 16.47 -3.85 6.53
N ARG A 136 17.16 -4.78 7.19
CA ARG A 136 18.22 -4.49 8.18
C ARG A 136 19.40 -3.71 7.60
N LYS A 137 19.58 -3.73 6.28
CA LYS A 137 20.66 -3.05 5.57
C LYS A 137 20.23 -1.72 4.93
N MET A 138 18.96 -1.37 5.02
CA MET A 138 18.44 -0.15 4.43
C MET A 138 19.05 1.09 5.09
N THR A 139 19.58 2.00 4.25
CA THR A 139 20.22 3.24 4.68
C THR A 139 19.41 4.49 4.35
N VAL A 140 18.37 4.36 3.53
CA VAL A 140 17.52 5.49 3.12
C VAL A 140 16.64 5.92 4.30
N PRO A 141 16.59 7.22 4.66
CA PRO A 141 15.68 7.73 5.67
C PRO A 141 14.23 7.36 5.33
N THR A 142 13.55 6.68 6.24
CA THR A 142 12.22 6.12 6.00
C THR A 142 11.23 6.53 7.08
N LEU A 143 10.07 7.04 6.69
CA LEU A 143 8.91 7.22 7.55
C LEU A 143 7.89 6.14 7.23
N ILE A 144 7.49 5.39 8.24
CA ILE A 144 6.40 4.42 8.17
C ILE A 144 5.17 5.11 8.74
N VAL A 145 4.04 5.05 8.01
CA VAL A 145 2.77 5.67 8.43
C VAL A 145 1.66 4.61 8.40
N THR A 146 0.85 4.55 9.43
CA THR A 146 -0.32 3.67 9.49
C THR A 146 -1.43 4.30 10.30
N GLY A 147 -2.68 3.97 9.97
CA GLY A 147 -3.80 4.24 10.86
C GLY A 147 -3.85 3.21 11.99
N ASP A 148 -4.34 3.59 13.17
CA ASP A 148 -4.49 2.67 14.30
C ASP A 148 -5.65 1.68 14.12
N GLU A 149 -6.52 1.92 13.14
CA GLU A 149 -7.62 1.03 12.74
C GLU A 149 -7.32 0.26 11.43
N ASP A 150 -6.11 0.39 10.86
CA ASP A 150 -5.65 -0.44 9.74
C ASP A 150 -5.03 -1.75 10.26
N GLU A 151 -5.85 -2.54 10.97
CA GLU A 151 -5.46 -3.75 11.70
C GLU A 151 -4.52 -4.68 10.93
N PRO A 152 -4.77 -5.01 9.63
CA PRO A 152 -3.91 -5.93 8.89
C PRO A 152 -2.51 -5.37 8.61
N CYS A 153 -2.31 -4.06 8.78
CA CYS A 153 -1.04 -3.39 8.54
C CYS A 153 -0.27 -3.04 9.82
N LEU A 154 -0.91 -3.08 11.01
CA LEU A 154 -0.26 -2.68 12.26
C LEU A 154 0.99 -3.51 12.58
N GLU A 155 0.85 -4.83 12.67
CA GLU A 155 1.98 -5.71 12.95
C GLU A 155 3.10 -5.61 11.91
N PRO A 156 2.81 -5.65 10.59
CA PRO A 156 3.81 -5.40 9.56
C PRO A 156 4.53 -4.04 9.69
N ASN A 157 3.82 -2.97 10.00
CA ASN A 157 4.42 -1.64 10.15
C ASN A 157 5.29 -1.54 11.41
N LEU A 158 4.90 -2.17 12.52
CA LEU A 158 5.74 -2.31 13.72
C LEU A 158 7.00 -3.13 13.44
N PHE A 159 6.87 -4.20 12.66
CA PHE A 159 8.02 -4.98 12.21
C PHE A 159 8.97 -4.14 11.37
N LEU A 160 8.47 -3.41 10.37
CA LEU A 160 9.27 -2.51 9.55
C LEU A 160 10.02 -1.47 10.40
N LYS A 161 9.32 -0.85 11.37
CA LYS A 161 9.95 0.10 12.31
C LYS A 161 11.10 -0.50 13.11
N ARG A 162 10.95 -1.75 13.55
CA ARG A 162 11.98 -2.44 14.36
C ARG A 162 13.16 -2.94 13.52
N THR A 163 12.92 -3.19 12.24
CA THR A 163 13.87 -3.84 11.34
C THR A 163 14.69 -2.85 10.52
N VAL A 164 14.06 -1.78 10.01
CA VAL A 164 14.73 -0.75 9.22
C VAL A 164 15.47 0.23 10.13
N PRO A 165 16.82 0.33 10.09
CA PRO A 165 17.60 1.15 11.04
C PRO A 165 17.25 2.64 10.99
N THR A 166 16.87 3.13 9.82
CA THR A 166 16.57 4.54 9.53
C THR A 166 15.09 4.91 9.68
N ALA A 167 14.24 3.97 10.14
CA ALA A 167 12.81 4.18 10.16
C ALA A 167 12.32 5.02 11.36
N GLY A 168 11.46 6.00 11.08
CA GLY A 168 10.49 6.57 12.01
C GLY A 168 9.13 5.89 11.85
N LEU A 169 8.26 5.95 12.87
CA LEU A 169 6.89 5.46 12.81
C LEU A 169 5.93 6.55 13.24
N LEU A 170 4.91 6.77 12.43
CA LEU A 170 3.75 7.60 12.74
C LEU A 170 2.50 6.71 12.72
N VAL A 171 1.78 6.68 13.82
CA VAL A 171 0.47 6.04 13.93
C VAL A 171 -0.58 7.12 14.08
N LEU A 172 -1.53 7.17 13.15
CA LEU A 172 -2.60 8.18 13.14
C LEU A 172 -3.81 7.62 13.89
N PRO A 173 -4.30 8.35 14.91
CA PRO A 173 -5.45 7.89 15.70
C PRO A 173 -6.75 8.00 14.89
N LYS A 174 -7.64 7.03 15.07
CA LYS A 174 -8.93 6.93 14.38
C LYS A 174 -8.79 7.01 12.86
N ALA A 175 -7.74 6.43 12.33
CA ALA A 175 -7.49 6.35 10.90
C ALA A 175 -7.44 4.90 10.44
N GLY A 176 -8.06 4.63 9.30
CA GLY A 176 -8.03 3.35 8.62
C GLY A 176 -6.89 3.26 7.61
N HIS A 177 -7.17 2.64 6.48
CA HIS A 177 -6.16 2.33 5.48
C HIS A 177 -5.77 3.52 4.58
N THR A 178 -6.71 4.42 4.32
CA THR A 178 -6.53 5.54 3.38
C THR A 178 -6.07 6.81 4.08
N VAL A 179 -5.01 6.70 4.87
CA VAL A 179 -4.51 7.76 5.76
C VAL A 179 -4.31 9.11 5.08
N ASN A 180 -3.92 9.12 3.80
CA ASN A 180 -3.74 10.34 3.01
C ASN A 180 -5.06 11.02 2.60
N LEU A 181 -6.18 10.29 2.62
CA LEU A 181 -7.52 10.82 2.35
C LEU A 181 -8.27 11.12 3.65
N GLU A 182 -7.98 10.36 4.70
CA GLU A 182 -8.61 10.49 6.01
C GLU A 182 -8.03 11.65 6.83
N GLU A 183 -6.74 11.94 6.64
CA GLU A 183 -6.00 12.99 7.35
C GLU A 183 -5.14 13.82 6.35
N PRO A 184 -5.77 14.51 5.38
CA PRO A 184 -5.04 15.21 4.31
C PRO A 184 -4.19 16.39 4.80
N ASP A 185 -4.48 16.92 5.97
CA ASP A 185 -3.80 18.08 6.55
C ASP A 185 -2.56 17.71 7.39
N LEU A 186 -2.32 16.42 7.64
CA LEU A 186 -1.18 15.90 8.38
C LEU A 186 -0.07 15.43 7.46
#